data_47984839ebe230f4ad8e5a3d0897e297
#
_entry.id   47984839ebe230f4ad8e5a3d0897e297
#
_cell.length_a   1.000
_cell.length_b   1.000
_cell.length_c   1.000
_cell.angle_alpha   90.00
_cell.angle_beta   90.00
_cell.angle_gamma   90.00
#
_symmetry.space_group_name_H-M   'P 1'
#
loop_
_entity.id
_entity.type
_entity.pdbx_description
1 polymer ?
#
loop_
_entity_poly.entity_id
_entity_poly.type
_entity_poly.pdbx_seq_one_letter_code
_entity_poly.pdbx_strand_id
1 'polypeptide(L)' 'SKMDKERSEVCLHYARELELQLIVCVPDERLQSLIRNVDSVYGFRRYQNQVSMMHIDKGEYLDMIEGKI' A
#
# COMPACT_ATOMS: atom_id res chain seq x y z
N SER A 1 -12.45 3.72 -7.87
CA SER A 1 -12.57 4.38 -9.15
C SER A 1 -11.23 4.98 -9.60
N LYS A 2 -11.14 5.34 -10.86
CA LYS A 2 -9.93 5.96 -11.39
C LYS A 2 -9.61 7.27 -10.68
N MET A 3 -10.63 8.04 -10.35
CA MET A 3 -10.48 9.29 -9.63
C MET A 3 -9.91 9.09 -8.23
N ASP A 4 -10.33 8.03 -7.55
CA ASP A 4 -9.81 7.73 -6.20
C ASP A 4 -8.33 7.37 -6.25
N LYS A 5 -7.90 6.66 -7.28
CA LYS A 5 -6.49 6.35 -7.48
C LYS A 5 -5.66 7.62 -7.64
N GLU A 6 -6.11 8.53 -8.48
CA GLU A 6 -5.41 9.79 -8.73
C GLU A 6 -5.33 10.64 -7.47
N ARG A 7 -6.42 10.70 -6.69
CA ARG A 7 -6.43 11.43 -5.42
C ARG A 7 -5.45 10.83 -4.41
N SER A 8 -5.40 9.51 -4.35
CA SER A 8 -4.47 8.84 -3.44
C SER A 8 -3.02 9.16 -3.80
N GLU A 9 -2.68 9.16 -5.08
CA GLU A 9 -1.33 9.50 -5.53
C GLU A 9 -0.97 10.94 -5.20
N VAL A 10 -1.89 11.87 -5.39
CA VAL A 10 -1.68 13.28 -5.05
C VAL A 10 -1.49 13.45 -3.56
N CYS A 11 -2.31 12.81 -2.74
CA CYS A 11 -2.16 12.87 -1.28
C CYS A 11 -0.82 12.34 -0.81
N LEU A 12 -0.36 11.24 -1.39
CA LEU A 12 0.94 10.67 -1.05
C LEU A 12 2.07 11.61 -1.42
N HIS A 13 1.97 12.24 -2.58
CA HIS A 13 2.96 13.21 -3.02
C HIS A 13 3.10 14.38 -2.04
N TYR A 14 1.98 14.99 -1.67
CA TYR A 14 2.00 16.13 -0.76
C TYR A 14 2.41 15.74 0.66
N ALA A 15 1.99 14.58 1.13
CA ALA A 15 2.43 14.09 2.44
C ALA A 15 3.95 13.97 2.49
N ARG A 16 4.56 13.46 1.43
CA ARG A 16 6.01 13.32 1.33
C ARG A 16 6.71 14.69 1.29
N GLU A 17 6.18 15.61 0.48
CA GLU A 17 6.75 16.96 0.36
C GLU A 17 6.70 17.72 1.69
N LEU A 18 5.65 17.50 2.49
CA LEU A 18 5.47 18.17 3.76
C LEU A 18 6.04 17.38 4.94
N GLU A 19 6.70 16.26 4.68
CA GLU A 19 7.27 15.36 5.69
C GLU A 19 6.23 14.91 6.73
N LEU A 20 4.99 14.68 6.27
CA LEU A 20 3.91 14.22 7.13
C LEU A 20 3.85 12.69 7.17
N GLN A 21 3.41 12.17 8.29
CA GLN A 21 3.05 10.76 8.37
C GLN A 21 1.64 10.57 7.83
N LEU A 22 1.49 9.67 6.86
CA LEU A 22 0.21 9.37 6.25
C LEU A 22 -0.01 7.87 6.28
N ILE A 23 -1.17 7.45 6.77
CA ILE A 23 -1.58 6.05 6.79
C ILE A 23 -2.76 5.89 5.84
N VAL A 24 -2.60 5.04 4.84
CA VAL A 24 -3.63 4.80 3.83
C VAL A 24 -4.07 3.35 3.89
N CYS A 25 -5.37 3.13 4.04
CA CYS A 25 -5.95 1.79 4.02
C CYS A 25 -6.60 1.53 2.67
N VAL A 26 -6.13 0.50 1.98
CA VAL A 26 -6.61 0.18 0.64
C VAL A 26 -6.87 -1.32 0.50
N PRO A 27 -7.81 -1.72 -0.36
CA PRO A 27 -7.96 -3.14 -0.68
C PRO A 27 -6.78 -3.65 -1.51
N ASP A 28 -6.59 -4.97 -1.52
CA ASP A 28 -5.46 -5.61 -2.17
C ASP A 28 -5.28 -5.19 -3.63
N GLU A 29 -6.38 -5.07 -4.37
CA GLU A 29 -6.31 -4.72 -5.80
C GLU A 29 -5.80 -3.31 -6.05
N ARG A 30 -5.82 -2.45 -5.02
CA ARG A 30 -5.25 -1.10 -5.16
C ARG A 30 -3.80 -1.00 -4.72
N LEU A 31 -3.31 -2.00 -4.03
CA LEU A 31 -1.95 -1.98 -3.52
C LEU A 31 -0.93 -1.87 -4.65
N GLN A 32 -1.17 -2.56 -5.76
CA GLN A 32 -0.24 -2.52 -6.89
C GLN A 32 0.01 -1.11 -7.41
N SER A 33 -1.01 -0.26 -7.40
CA SER A 33 -0.87 1.09 -7.92
C SER A 33 -0.18 2.04 -6.96
N LEU A 34 -0.17 1.73 -5.67
CA LEU A 34 0.36 2.62 -4.64
C LEU A 34 1.69 2.17 -4.07
N ILE A 35 2.04 0.91 -4.24
CA ILE A 35 3.16 0.31 -3.50
C ILE A 35 4.50 1.01 -3.74
N ARG A 36 4.69 1.59 -4.91
CA ARG A 36 5.93 2.30 -5.22
C ARG A 36 6.02 3.66 -4.55
N ASN A 37 4.89 4.17 -4.04
CA ASN A 37 4.79 5.51 -3.49
C ASN A 37 4.69 5.53 -1.96
N VAL A 38 4.76 4.38 -1.31
CA VAL A 38 4.68 4.27 0.14
C VAL A 38 5.99 3.73 0.70
N ASP A 39 6.27 4.05 1.96
CA ASP A 39 7.52 3.62 2.59
C ASP A 39 7.41 2.22 3.17
N SER A 40 6.26 1.88 3.72
CA SER A 40 6.04 0.59 4.38
C SER A 40 4.64 0.08 4.08
N VAL A 41 4.50 -1.22 4.05
CA VAL A 41 3.23 -1.89 3.79
C VAL A 41 2.97 -2.91 4.88
N TYR A 42 1.74 -2.91 5.40
CA TYR A 42 1.28 -3.89 6.39
C TYR A 42 0.00 -4.53 5.88
N GLY A 43 -0.07 -5.83 5.98
CA GLY A 43 -1.27 -6.57 5.64
C GLY A 43 -2.07 -6.93 6.88
N PHE A 44 -3.38 -6.83 6.79
CA PHE A 44 -4.29 -7.25 7.85
C PHE A 44 -5.09 -8.44 7.35
N ARG A 45 -5.15 -9.49 8.14
CA ARG A 45 -5.94 -10.68 7.82
C ARG A 45 -6.86 -11.00 8.99
N ARG A 46 -8.10 -11.30 8.65
CA ARG A 46 -9.08 -11.73 9.64
C ARG A 46 -9.35 -13.22 9.47
N TYR A 47 -9.24 -13.96 10.55
CA TYR A 47 -9.54 -15.38 10.58
C TYR A 47 -10.19 -15.72 11.91
N GLN A 48 -11.38 -16.31 11.86
CA GLN A 48 -12.14 -16.73 13.05
C GLN A 48 -12.21 -15.64 14.12
N ASN A 49 -12.63 -14.44 13.73
CA ASN A 49 -12.81 -13.28 14.62
C ASN A 49 -11.50 -12.74 15.21
N GLN A 50 -10.37 -13.20 14.72
CA GLN A 50 -9.07 -12.64 15.10
C GLN A 50 -8.49 -11.88 13.91
N VAL A 51 -7.89 -10.74 14.22
CA VAL A 51 -7.20 -9.93 13.22
C VAL A 51 -5.71 -10.02 13.48
N SER A 52 -4.96 -10.37 12.46
CA SER A 52 -3.50 -10.37 12.53
C SER A 52 -2.94 -9.34 11.56
N MET A 53 -1.81 -8.77 11.91
CA MET A 53 -1.08 -7.82 11.10
C MET A 53 0.29 -8.40 10.76
N MET A 54 0.71 -8.26 9.51
CA MET A 54 2.04 -8.68 9.11
C MET A 54 2.69 -7.60 8.26
N HIS A 55 3.98 -7.42 8.44
CA HIS A 55 4.76 -6.54 7.59
C HIS A 55 4.96 -7.21 6.23
N ILE A 56 4.71 -6.48 5.16
CA ILE A 56 4.90 -6.98 3.80
C ILE A 56 6.19 -6.38 3.26
N ASP A 57 7.10 -7.24 2.80
CA ASP A 57 8.32 -6.79 2.17
C ASP A 57 8.00 -6.20 0.79
N LYS A 58 8.23 -4.92 0.63
CA LYS A 58 7.93 -4.17 -0.59
C LYS A 58 8.67 -4.74 -1.79
N GLY A 59 9.95 -5.05 -1.62
CA GLY A 59 10.77 -5.57 -2.69
C GLY A 59 10.28 -6.92 -3.18
N GLU A 60 9.96 -7.81 -2.26
CA GLU A 60 9.42 -9.13 -2.61
C GLU A 60 8.07 -9.02 -3.32
N TYR A 61 7.21 -8.13 -2.82
CA TYR A 61 5.90 -7.92 -3.43
C TYR A 61 6.05 -7.40 -4.88
N LEU A 62 6.93 -6.42 -5.09
CA LEU A 62 7.19 -5.88 -6.42
C LEU A 62 7.73 -6.94 -7.36
N ASP A 63 8.65 -7.77 -6.89
CA ASP A 63 9.21 -8.85 -7.70
C ASP A 63 8.13 -9.86 -8.09
N MET A 64 7.21 -10.15 -7.18
CA MET A 64 6.12 -11.07 -7.45
C MET A 64 5.18 -10.54 -8.54
N ILE A 65 4.78 -9.27 -8.47
CA ILE A 65 3.88 -8.71 -9.48
C ILE A 65 4.58 -8.47 -10.82
N GLU A 66 5.90 -8.33 -10.82
CA GLU A 66 6.68 -8.21 -12.05
C GLU A 66 7.11 -9.55 -12.64
N GLY A 67 6.73 -10.66 -11.99
CA GLY A 67 7.03 -11.99 -12.47
C GLY A 67 8.47 -12.42 -12.32
N LYS A 68 9.18 -11.87 -11.35
CA LYS A 68 10.60 -12.18 -11.12
C LYS A 68 10.83 -13.30 -10.11
N ILE A 69 9.76 -13.79 -9.53
CA ILE A 69 9.78 -14.89 -8.57
C ILE A 69 8.95 -16.04 -9.11
#